data_c02959c03fb2e037239049c063964cd6
#
_entry.id   c02959c03fb2e037239049c063964cd6
#
_cell.length_a   1.000
_cell.length_b   1.000
_cell.length_c   1.000
_cell.angle_alpha   90.00
_cell.angle_beta   90.00
_cell.angle_gamma   90.00
#
_symmetry.space_group_name_H-M   'P 1'
#
loop_
_entity.id
_entity.type
_entity.pdbx_description
1 polymer ?
#
loop_
_entity_poly.entity_id
_entity_poly.type
_entity_poly.pdbx_seq_one_letter_code
_entity_poly.pdbx_strand_id
1 'polypeptide(L)'
;MRVFFVALAVVCFSTPILAQEGRQKAESKAPLMVSFADLKWVELPERKGMQFAVLSGDAKTGPYTQIRKVPGGTDNPLHSHSSEIKNVIISGVWYTGKDAASAKDFGPGSVVMMPADWVHVSGCRSGSDCVFYQEGKGKFDFKPSAGGPSK
;
A
#
# COMPACT_ATOMS: atom_id res chain seq x y z
N MET A 1 -62.03 -6.77 60.62
CA MET A 1 -61.25 -7.43 59.59
C MET A 1 -60.26 -6.37 59.07
N ARG A 2 -59.00 -6.41 59.54
CA ARG A 2 -57.96 -5.40 59.17
C ARG A 2 -57.04 -6.09 58.15
N VAL A 3 -57.02 -5.54 56.96
CA VAL A 3 -56.16 -6.02 55.85
C VAL A 3 -54.83 -5.25 55.90
N PHE A 4 -53.73 -5.96 56.16
CA PHE A 4 -52.37 -5.40 56.08
C PHE A 4 -51.88 -5.53 54.68
N PHE A 5 -51.56 -4.37 54.02
CA PHE A 5 -50.82 -4.35 52.78
C PHE A 5 -49.31 -4.35 53.11
N VAL A 6 -48.64 -5.40 52.70
CA VAL A 6 -47.17 -5.45 52.71
C VAL A 6 -46.65 -4.90 51.38
N ALA A 7 -46.01 -3.75 51.45
CA ALA A 7 -45.31 -3.14 50.31
C ALA A 7 -43.95 -3.82 50.15
N LEU A 8 -43.77 -4.53 49.05
CA LEU A 8 -42.48 -5.14 48.67
C LEU A 8 -41.62 -4.08 47.88
N ALA A 9 -40.59 -3.56 48.56
CA ALA A 9 -39.63 -2.66 47.93
C ALA A 9 -38.61 -3.48 47.09
N VAL A 10 -38.68 -3.35 45.79
CA VAL A 10 -37.66 -3.91 44.87
C VAL A 10 -36.47 -2.96 44.85
N VAL A 11 -35.34 -3.34 45.44
CA VAL A 11 -34.07 -2.64 45.38
C VAL A 11 -33.33 -3.08 44.12
N CYS A 12 -33.34 -2.24 43.07
CA CYS A 12 -32.49 -2.45 41.87
C CYS A 12 -31.04 -2.10 42.21
N PHE A 13 -30.19 -3.12 42.36
CA PHE A 13 -28.74 -2.93 42.39
C PHE A 13 -28.23 -2.69 40.96
N SER A 14 -27.93 -1.44 40.62
CA SER A 14 -27.21 -1.09 39.40
C SER A 14 -25.72 -1.35 39.66
N THR A 15 -25.18 -2.44 39.11
CA THR A 15 -23.75 -2.68 39.09
C THR A 15 -23.10 -1.82 37.97
N PRO A 16 -22.09 -0.99 38.28
CA PRO A 16 -21.37 -0.27 37.24
C PRO A 16 -20.55 -1.28 36.43
N ILE A 17 -20.87 -1.43 35.14
CA ILE A 17 -20.01 -2.11 34.18
C ILE A 17 -18.78 -1.23 34.00
N LEU A 18 -17.69 -1.58 34.68
CA LEU A 18 -16.36 -1.05 34.38
C LEU A 18 -15.98 -1.54 32.97
N ALA A 19 -16.15 -0.69 31.98
CA ALA A 19 -15.59 -0.91 30.65
C ALA A 19 -14.07 -0.99 30.80
N GLN A 20 -13.54 -2.20 30.80
CA GLN A 20 -12.12 -2.46 30.77
C GLN A 20 -11.67 -2.16 29.33
N GLU A 21 -11.27 -0.90 29.09
CA GLU A 21 -10.57 -0.52 27.87
C GLU A 21 -9.28 -1.34 27.81
N GLY A 22 -9.35 -2.45 27.09
CA GLY A 22 -8.21 -3.27 26.73
C GLY A 22 -7.29 -2.43 25.86
N ARG A 23 -6.41 -1.65 26.48
CA ARG A 23 -5.29 -0.99 25.82
C ARG A 23 -4.40 -2.10 25.26
N GLN A 24 -4.65 -2.49 24.00
CA GLN A 24 -3.73 -3.35 23.28
C GLN A 24 -2.39 -2.64 23.25
N LYS A 25 -1.47 -3.14 24.08
CA LYS A 25 -0.07 -2.72 24.09
C LYS A 25 0.45 -3.00 22.67
N ALA A 26 0.65 -1.94 21.89
CA ALA A 26 1.25 -2.08 20.56
C ALA A 26 2.59 -2.78 20.76
N GLU A 27 2.69 -4.00 20.25
CA GLU A 27 3.93 -4.77 20.27
C GLU A 27 4.96 -3.96 19.49
N SER A 28 5.97 -3.43 20.17
CA SER A 28 7.01 -2.63 19.53
C SER A 28 7.81 -3.56 18.63
N LYS A 29 7.57 -3.48 17.32
CA LYS A 29 8.39 -4.19 16.35
C LYS A 29 9.84 -3.72 16.49
N ALA A 30 10.78 -4.66 16.42
CA ALA A 30 12.21 -4.33 16.39
C ALA A 30 12.48 -3.35 15.22
N PRO A 31 13.45 -2.42 15.37
CA PRO A 31 13.76 -1.49 14.29
C PRO A 31 14.29 -2.27 13.06
N LEU A 32 13.80 -1.87 11.87
CA LEU A 32 14.33 -2.36 10.61
C LEU A 32 15.48 -1.45 10.16
N MET A 33 16.69 -2.00 10.10
CA MET A 33 17.88 -1.31 9.58
C MET A 33 18.53 -2.23 8.54
N VAL A 34 18.40 -1.85 7.27
CA VAL A 34 18.97 -2.60 6.14
C VAL A 34 19.62 -1.64 5.16
N SER A 35 20.89 -1.90 4.79
CA SER A 35 21.54 -1.12 3.75
C SER A 35 20.98 -1.49 2.38
N PHE A 36 21.07 -0.58 1.41
CA PHE A 36 20.61 -0.86 0.04
C PHE A 36 21.31 -2.07 -0.57
N ALA A 37 22.60 -2.27 -0.25
CA ALA A 37 23.39 -3.40 -0.72
C ALA A 37 22.91 -4.75 -0.17
N ASP A 38 22.30 -4.75 1.02
CA ASP A 38 21.85 -5.97 1.72
C ASP A 38 20.38 -6.33 1.41
N LEU A 39 19.69 -5.52 0.59
CA LEU A 39 18.31 -5.80 0.18
C LEU A 39 18.21 -7.17 -0.49
N LYS A 40 17.19 -7.94 -0.13
CA LYS A 40 16.91 -9.26 -0.69
C LYS A 40 16.02 -9.09 -1.92
N TRP A 41 16.63 -8.96 -3.08
CA TRP A 41 15.94 -8.77 -4.33
C TRP A 41 15.30 -10.06 -4.84
N VAL A 42 14.04 -9.94 -5.26
CA VAL A 42 13.27 -11.00 -5.89
C VAL A 42 12.82 -10.49 -7.27
N GLU A 43 13.10 -11.24 -8.32
CA GLU A 43 12.64 -10.91 -9.68
C GLU A 43 11.17 -11.33 -9.87
N LEU A 44 10.41 -10.53 -10.61
CA LEU A 44 9.05 -10.89 -11.02
C LEU A 44 9.13 -11.84 -12.25
N PRO A 45 8.70 -13.10 -12.13
CA PRO A 45 8.85 -14.10 -13.20
C PRO A 45 8.22 -13.67 -14.53
N GLU A 46 7.07 -12.98 -14.46
CA GLU A 46 6.29 -12.51 -15.61
C GLU A 46 6.81 -11.18 -16.19
N ARG A 47 7.79 -10.53 -15.54
CA ARG A 47 8.30 -9.21 -15.94
C ARG A 47 9.81 -9.14 -15.78
N LYS A 48 10.51 -9.68 -16.77
CA LYS A 48 11.98 -9.77 -16.79
C LYS A 48 12.67 -8.47 -16.40
N GLY A 49 13.61 -8.57 -15.46
CA GLY A 49 14.40 -7.45 -14.95
C GLY A 49 13.69 -6.59 -13.91
N MET A 50 12.38 -6.72 -13.73
CA MET A 50 11.69 -6.07 -12.61
C MET A 50 11.94 -6.82 -11.31
N GLN A 51 12.38 -6.11 -10.30
CA GLN A 51 12.72 -6.67 -9.00
C GLN A 51 12.03 -5.90 -7.87
N PHE A 52 11.85 -6.57 -6.75
CA PHE A 52 11.42 -5.95 -5.49
C PHE A 52 12.14 -6.57 -4.29
N ALA A 53 12.29 -5.79 -3.24
CA ALA A 53 12.78 -6.23 -1.94
C ALA A 53 11.77 -5.82 -0.87
N VAL A 54 11.14 -6.80 -0.23
CA VAL A 54 10.13 -6.56 0.79
C VAL A 54 10.76 -5.99 2.05
N LEU A 55 10.20 -4.91 2.58
CA LEU A 55 10.57 -4.30 3.86
C LEU A 55 9.57 -4.70 4.95
N SER A 56 8.28 -4.73 4.63
CA SER A 56 7.25 -5.19 5.56
C SER A 56 5.99 -5.64 4.81
N GLY A 57 5.18 -6.46 5.47
CA GLY A 57 3.91 -6.96 4.91
C GLY A 57 4.09 -7.96 3.78
N ASP A 58 3.03 -8.16 2.99
CA ASP A 58 3.02 -9.06 1.85
C ASP A 58 2.10 -8.51 0.76
N ALA A 59 2.69 -8.08 -0.35
CA ALA A 59 1.97 -7.51 -1.49
C ALA A 59 0.94 -8.47 -2.14
N LYS A 60 1.02 -9.77 -1.88
CA LYS A 60 0.05 -10.76 -2.39
C LYS A 60 -1.25 -10.79 -1.60
N THR A 61 -1.19 -10.44 -0.32
CA THR A 61 -2.30 -10.66 0.61
C THR A 61 -2.85 -9.40 1.25
N GLY A 62 -2.04 -8.33 1.37
CA GLY A 62 -2.47 -7.13 2.09
C GLY A 62 -1.49 -5.95 1.97
N PRO A 63 -1.54 -5.03 2.93
CA PRO A 63 -0.64 -3.88 2.95
C PRO A 63 0.84 -4.28 2.98
N TYR A 64 1.66 -3.51 2.30
CA TYR A 64 3.08 -3.80 2.19
C TYR A 64 3.92 -2.53 2.02
N THR A 65 5.22 -2.68 2.32
CA THR A 65 6.25 -1.73 1.90
C THR A 65 7.42 -2.50 1.27
N GLN A 66 7.98 -1.94 0.22
CA GLN A 66 9.08 -2.57 -0.52
C GLN A 66 9.93 -1.53 -1.25
N ILE A 67 11.15 -1.90 -1.61
CA ILE A 67 11.89 -1.21 -2.67
C ILE A 67 11.62 -1.92 -3.98
N ARG A 68 11.31 -1.16 -5.03
CA ARG A 68 11.16 -1.69 -6.39
C ARG A 68 12.28 -1.19 -7.28
N LYS A 69 12.65 -2.05 -8.22
CA LYS A 69 13.56 -1.74 -9.30
C LYS A 69 12.89 -2.09 -10.62
N VAL A 70 12.86 -1.12 -11.53
CA VAL A 70 12.22 -1.24 -12.84
C VAL A 70 13.23 -0.84 -13.90
N PRO A 71 13.51 -1.69 -14.91
CA PRO A 71 14.46 -1.40 -15.97
C PRO A 71 14.13 -0.11 -16.72
N GLY A 72 15.16 0.64 -17.09
CA GLY A 72 15.03 1.80 -17.97
C GLY A 72 14.40 1.42 -19.30
N GLY A 73 13.50 2.26 -19.82
CA GLY A 73 12.73 2.01 -21.03
C GLY A 73 11.49 1.12 -20.83
N THR A 74 11.13 0.81 -19.57
CA THR A 74 9.91 0.06 -19.29
C THR A 74 8.68 0.95 -19.42
N ASP A 75 7.70 0.49 -20.21
CA ASP A 75 6.39 1.09 -20.34
C ASP A 75 5.32 0.17 -19.76
N ASN A 76 4.47 0.71 -18.90
CA ASN A 76 3.27 0.05 -18.43
C ASN A 76 2.08 0.64 -19.18
N PRO A 77 1.30 -0.21 -19.91
CA PRO A 77 0.12 0.24 -20.62
C PRO A 77 -0.93 0.77 -19.64
N LEU A 78 -2.02 1.31 -20.16
CA LEU A 78 -3.12 1.82 -19.37
C LEU A 78 -3.65 0.76 -18.40
N HIS A 79 -3.65 1.08 -17.13
CA HIS A 79 -4.01 0.14 -16.05
C HIS A 79 -4.47 0.88 -14.80
N SER A 80 -4.97 0.15 -13.82
CA SER A 80 -5.26 0.63 -12.48
C SER A 80 -4.85 -0.41 -11.41
N HIS A 81 -4.94 -0.02 -10.15
CA HIS A 81 -4.70 -0.88 -8.99
C HIS A 81 -5.91 -0.82 -8.06
N SER A 82 -6.27 -1.94 -7.41
CA SER A 82 -7.40 -1.99 -6.46
C SER A 82 -7.14 -1.21 -5.16
N SER A 83 -5.89 -0.89 -4.86
CA SER A 83 -5.51 -0.20 -3.63
C SER A 83 -4.64 1.01 -3.95
N GLU A 84 -4.68 2.02 -3.07
CA GLU A 84 -3.77 3.16 -3.16
C GLU A 84 -2.32 2.70 -3.09
N ILE A 85 -1.50 3.27 -3.98
CA ILE A 85 -0.06 3.06 -4.03
C ILE A 85 0.65 4.40 -3.94
N LYS A 86 1.67 4.47 -3.09
CA LYS A 86 2.58 5.60 -2.99
C LYS A 86 3.99 5.16 -3.40
N ASN A 87 4.62 5.93 -4.28
CA ASN A 87 6.00 5.76 -4.68
C ASN A 87 6.83 6.99 -4.27
N VAL A 88 8.02 6.77 -3.71
CA VAL A 88 9.05 7.79 -3.51
C VAL A 88 10.24 7.43 -4.37
N ILE A 89 10.55 8.26 -5.36
CA ILE A 89 11.59 7.97 -6.35
C ILE A 89 12.97 8.15 -5.71
N ILE A 90 13.81 7.12 -5.80
CA ILE A 90 15.18 7.11 -5.28
C ILE A 90 16.18 7.38 -6.41
N SER A 91 16.00 6.72 -7.57
CA SER A 91 16.84 6.92 -8.75
C SER A 91 16.07 6.69 -10.04
N GLY A 92 16.63 7.14 -11.17
CA GLY A 92 15.97 7.10 -12.47
C GLY A 92 14.89 8.17 -12.61
N VAL A 93 14.16 8.11 -13.72
CA VAL A 93 13.05 9.03 -14.00
C VAL A 93 11.80 8.19 -14.24
N TRP A 94 10.91 8.15 -13.25
CA TRP A 94 9.60 7.54 -13.36
C TRP A 94 8.62 8.49 -14.02
N TYR A 95 7.76 8.00 -14.91
CA TYR A 95 6.69 8.82 -15.45
C TYR A 95 5.32 8.20 -15.16
N THR A 96 4.30 9.04 -15.03
CA THR A 96 2.90 8.60 -14.94
C THR A 96 1.94 9.74 -15.31
N GLY A 97 0.74 9.36 -15.75
CA GLY A 97 -0.35 10.25 -16.09
C GLY A 97 -1.60 9.47 -16.49
N LYS A 98 -2.74 10.17 -16.67
CA LYS A 98 -3.98 9.51 -17.12
C LYS A 98 -3.87 8.90 -18.52
N ASP A 99 -2.95 9.41 -19.33
CA ASP A 99 -2.61 8.97 -20.68
C ASP A 99 -1.18 9.38 -21.04
N ALA A 100 -0.67 8.91 -22.16
CA ALA A 100 0.70 9.22 -22.59
C ALA A 100 0.95 10.71 -22.84
N ALA A 101 -0.06 11.47 -23.29
CA ALA A 101 0.08 12.91 -23.60
C ALA A 101 0.14 13.77 -22.34
N SER A 102 -0.52 13.35 -21.25
CA SER A 102 -0.55 14.04 -19.96
C SER A 102 0.45 13.52 -18.95
N ALA A 103 1.19 12.45 -19.29
CA ALA A 103 2.20 11.87 -18.40
C ALA A 103 3.32 12.86 -18.10
N LYS A 104 3.70 12.93 -16.82
CA LYS A 104 4.78 13.78 -16.30
C LYS A 104 5.90 12.93 -15.76
N ASP A 105 7.11 13.48 -15.80
CA ASP A 105 8.32 12.86 -15.31
C ASP A 105 8.59 13.22 -13.85
N PHE A 106 9.03 12.22 -13.07
CA PHE A 106 9.32 12.32 -11.66
C PHE A 106 10.72 11.76 -11.39
N GLY A 107 11.66 12.65 -11.13
CA GLY A 107 13.05 12.31 -10.77
C GLY A 107 13.21 11.99 -9.28
N PRO A 108 14.45 11.73 -8.83
CA PRO A 108 14.77 11.43 -7.45
C PRO A 108 14.23 12.46 -6.45
N GLY A 109 13.70 11.98 -5.31
CA GLY A 109 13.02 12.80 -4.30
C GLY A 109 11.54 13.09 -4.57
N SER A 110 11.04 12.80 -5.78
CA SER A 110 9.63 13.00 -6.10
C SER A 110 8.74 11.96 -5.41
N VAL A 111 7.52 12.38 -5.08
CA VAL A 111 6.47 11.52 -4.53
C VAL A 111 5.33 11.41 -5.53
N VAL A 112 4.89 10.19 -5.81
CA VAL A 112 3.74 9.89 -6.66
C VAL A 112 2.76 9.07 -5.83
N MET A 113 1.52 9.56 -5.69
CA MET A 113 0.43 8.85 -5.03
C MET A 113 -0.66 8.56 -6.06
N MET A 114 -0.99 7.29 -6.19
CA MET A 114 -2.01 6.79 -7.11
C MET A 114 -3.17 6.25 -6.28
N PRO A 115 -4.34 6.91 -6.28
CA PRO A 115 -5.53 6.41 -5.60
C PRO A 115 -5.97 5.06 -6.15
N ALA A 116 -6.72 4.31 -5.35
CA ALA A 116 -7.38 3.10 -5.82
C ALA A 116 -8.21 3.38 -7.08
N ASP A 117 -8.17 2.45 -8.02
CA ASP A 117 -8.91 2.45 -9.29
C ASP A 117 -8.61 3.63 -10.25
N TRP A 118 -7.62 4.47 -9.93
CA TRP A 118 -7.19 5.50 -10.86
C TRP A 118 -6.51 4.87 -12.08
N VAL A 119 -7.12 5.08 -13.25
CA VAL A 119 -6.62 4.57 -14.53
C VAL A 119 -5.48 5.46 -15.03
N HIS A 120 -4.31 4.86 -15.31
CA HIS A 120 -3.10 5.59 -15.67
C HIS A 120 -2.14 4.77 -16.54
N VAL A 121 -1.25 5.46 -17.21
CA VAL A 121 -0.01 4.91 -17.78
C VAL A 121 1.15 5.21 -16.86
N SER A 122 2.19 4.40 -16.89
CA SER A 122 3.41 4.66 -16.12
C SER A 122 4.61 3.96 -16.73
N GLY A 123 5.81 4.31 -16.29
CA GLY A 123 7.01 3.63 -16.73
C GLY A 123 8.29 4.26 -16.21
N CYS A 124 9.41 3.72 -16.67
CA CYS A 124 10.74 4.24 -16.40
C CYS A 124 11.37 4.76 -17.69
N ARG A 125 11.80 6.00 -17.72
CA ARG A 125 12.49 6.56 -18.90
C ARG A 125 13.79 5.80 -19.18
N SER A 126 14.16 5.75 -20.46
CA SER A 126 15.42 5.15 -20.88
C SER A 126 16.62 5.87 -20.27
N GLY A 127 17.75 5.19 -20.15
CA GLY A 127 19.04 5.73 -19.68
C GLY A 127 19.48 5.20 -18.32
N SER A 128 18.56 4.90 -17.41
CA SER A 128 18.86 4.26 -16.12
C SER A 128 17.64 3.54 -15.56
N ASP A 129 17.87 2.55 -14.71
CA ASP A 129 16.78 1.89 -13.96
C ASP A 129 16.14 2.86 -12.97
N CYS A 130 14.83 2.74 -12.83
CA CYS A 130 14.10 3.41 -11.77
C CYS A 130 14.14 2.56 -10.50
N VAL A 131 14.54 3.17 -9.40
CA VAL A 131 14.43 2.59 -8.05
C VAL A 131 13.52 3.49 -7.24
N PHE A 132 12.57 2.91 -6.52
CA PHE A 132 11.66 3.66 -5.67
C PHE A 132 11.19 2.84 -4.47
N TYR A 133 10.99 3.53 -3.36
CA TYR A 133 10.22 3.00 -2.24
C TYR A 133 8.76 2.96 -2.66
N GLN A 134 8.09 1.84 -2.40
CA GLN A 134 6.68 1.68 -2.67
C GLN A 134 5.93 1.22 -1.43
N GLU A 135 4.82 1.89 -1.14
CA GLU A 135 3.85 1.54 -0.12
C GLU A 135 2.50 1.27 -0.77
N GLY A 136 1.90 0.13 -0.47
CA GLY A 136 0.54 -0.23 -0.86
C GLY A 136 -0.35 -0.40 0.36
N LYS A 137 -1.54 0.20 0.34
CA LYS A 137 -2.53 0.07 1.44
C LYS A 137 -3.30 -1.24 1.42
N GLY A 138 -3.16 -2.04 0.39
CA GLY A 138 -3.76 -3.37 0.24
C GLY A 138 -2.85 -4.24 -0.61
N LYS A 139 -3.37 -5.38 -1.08
CA LYS A 139 -2.63 -6.23 -2.00
C LYS A 139 -2.28 -5.49 -3.29
N PHE A 140 -1.12 -5.81 -3.86
CA PHE A 140 -0.74 -5.33 -5.19
C PHE A 140 -1.47 -6.13 -6.27
N ASP A 141 -2.07 -5.43 -7.20
CA ASP A 141 -2.57 -6.01 -8.45
C ASP A 141 -2.27 -5.05 -9.62
N PHE A 142 -2.41 -5.55 -10.82
CA PHE A 142 -2.28 -4.80 -12.06
C PHE A 142 -3.50 -5.13 -12.92
N LYS A 143 -4.42 -4.18 -13.07
CA LYS A 143 -5.66 -4.34 -13.83
C LYS A 143 -5.54 -3.59 -15.16
N PRO A 144 -5.28 -4.30 -16.29
CA PRO A 144 -5.27 -3.65 -17.60
C PRO A 144 -6.62 -2.97 -17.88
N SER A 145 -6.57 -1.77 -18.46
CA SER A 145 -7.78 -1.04 -18.88
C SER A 145 -7.92 -1.07 -20.40
N ALA A 146 -9.17 -1.19 -20.88
CA ALA A 146 -9.44 -1.12 -22.30
C ALA A 146 -9.11 0.28 -22.83
N GLY A 147 -8.34 0.36 -23.94
CA GLY A 147 -7.92 1.62 -24.56
C GLY A 147 -6.41 1.86 -24.57
N GLY A 148 -5.62 1.01 -23.93
CA GLY A 148 -4.18 0.97 -24.13
C GLY A 148 -3.82 0.28 -25.47
N PRO A 149 -2.69 0.63 -26.13
CA PRO A 149 -2.27 -0.06 -27.34
C PRO A 149 -2.15 -1.56 -27.06
N SER A 150 -2.92 -2.36 -27.78
CA SER A 150 -2.73 -3.80 -27.84
C SER A 150 -1.33 -4.05 -28.42
N LYS A 151 -0.50 -4.83 -27.71
CA LYS A 151 0.76 -5.34 -28.27
C LYS A 151 0.47 -6.35 -29.33
#